data_5a8bc5275243c5e0bac77c381033a6fb
#
_entry.id   5a8bc5275243c5e0bac77c381033a6fb
#
_cell.length_a   1.000
_cell.length_b   1.000
_cell.length_c   1.000
_cell.angle_alpha   90.00
_cell.angle_beta   90.00
_cell.angle_gamma   90.00
#
_symmetry.space_group_name_H-M   'P 1'
#
loop_
_entity.id
_entity.type
_entity.pdbx_description
1 polymer ?
#
loop_
_entity_poly.entity_id
_entity_poly.type
_entity_poly.pdbx_seq_one_letter_code
_entity_poly.pdbx_strand_id
1 'polypeptide(L)'
;MRPSTPLALVTGANRGIGFEVCRQLGQAGMHVLLAARDLAKGEAAAGVLAAEGITVQAARLDVTDAASVRALAASAGRVDVLVNNAGVDYDTDQTALSADLARVRRTFDTNLFGAWAVAQAFAPGMRARRWGRIVNVSSGAGSLADMGNGPPGYSASKAALNALTRLLAAELAGTGVLVNSVCPGWVATEMGGSGGRPVRDGAASVAWAALLPDDGPSGGFFRDGKPVAW
;
A
#
# COMPACT_ATOMS: atom_id res chain seq x y z
N MET A 1 -20.41 7.13 7.31
CA MET A 1 -19.90 8.11 8.30
C MET A 1 -18.55 7.62 8.79
N ARG A 2 -17.55 8.52 8.85
CA ARG A 2 -16.21 8.20 9.37
C ARG A 2 -16.29 7.62 10.78
N PRO A 3 -15.63 6.49 11.08
CA PRO A 3 -15.59 5.93 12.44
C PRO A 3 -14.80 6.85 13.38
N SER A 4 -15.14 6.83 14.67
CA SER A 4 -14.41 7.58 15.70
C SER A 4 -12.95 7.13 15.81
N THR A 5 -12.71 5.82 15.70
CA THR A 5 -11.39 5.22 15.70
C THR A 5 -11.27 4.24 14.53
N PRO A 6 -10.78 4.68 13.35
CA PRO A 6 -10.64 3.81 12.19
C PRO A 6 -9.59 2.71 12.42
N LEU A 7 -9.81 1.53 11.84
CA LEU A 7 -8.80 0.45 11.75
C LEU A 7 -8.09 0.54 10.40
N ALA A 8 -6.78 0.74 10.43
CA ALA A 8 -5.91 0.76 9.26
C ALA A 8 -5.15 -0.56 9.12
N LEU A 9 -5.32 -1.25 7.99
CA LEU A 9 -4.52 -2.39 7.58
C LEU A 9 -3.39 -1.92 6.66
N VAL A 10 -2.14 -2.21 7.02
CA VAL A 10 -0.97 -1.89 6.20
C VAL A 10 -0.24 -3.19 5.84
N THR A 11 -0.12 -3.49 4.55
CA THR A 11 0.53 -4.73 4.08
C THR A 11 2.04 -4.55 3.95
N GLY A 12 2.84 -5.61 4.23
CA GLY A 12 4.30 -5.55 4.15
C GLY A 12 4.91 -4.55 5.14
N ALA A 13 4.36 -4.44 6.34
CA ALA A 13 4.60 -3.32 7.25
C ALA A 13 5.61 -3.60 8.37
N ASN A 14 6.34 -4.71 8.33
CA ASN A 14 7.35 -5.04 9.34
C ASN A 14 8.64 -4.21 9.25
N ARG A 15 8.80 -3.38 8.23
CA ARG A 15 9.97 -2.50 7.99
C ARG A 15 9.68 -1.38 6.99
N GLY A 16 10.64 -0.48 6.84
CA GLY A 16 10.65 0.54 5.79
C GLY A 16 9.42 1.46 5.79
N ILE A 17 8.92 1.75 4.59
CA ILE A 17 7.78 2.68 4.41
C ILE A 17 6.55 2.17 5.14
N GLY A 18 6.20 0.89 5.01
CA GLY A 18 5.01 0.32 5.65
C GLY A 18 5.03 0.44 7.17
N PHE A 19 6.17 0.21 7.80
CA PHE A 19 6.35 0.37 9.25
C PHE A 19 6.15 1.82 9.68
N GLU A 20 6.74 2.74 8.94
CA GLU A 20 6.61 4.17 9.24
C GLU A 20 5.19 4.70 8.97
N VAL A 21 4.50 4.16 7.95
CA VAL A 21 3.06 4.44 7.73
C VAL A 21 2.22 3.98 8.92
N CYS A 22 2.50 2.78 9.47
CA CYS A 22 1.84 2.32 10.70
C CYS A 22 2.04 3.30 11.85
N ARG A 23 3.27 3.81 12.04
CA ARG A 23 3.57 4.81 13.06
C ARG A 23 2.74 6.08 12.87
N GLN A 24 2.74 6.65 11.67
CA GLN A 24 2.06 7.91 11.40
C GLN A 24 0.53 7.79 11.48
N LEU A 25 -0.05 6.68 11.03
CA LEU A 25 -1.49 6.43 11.17
C LEU A 25 -1.89 6.22 12.63
N GLY A 26 -1.06 5.51 13.41
CA GLY A 26 -1.27 5.35 14.85
C GLY A 26 -1.19 6.69 15.60
N GLN A 27 -0.21 7.53 15.28
CA GLN A 27 -0.09 8.89 15.83
C GLN A 27 -1.28 9.79 15.45
N ALA A 28 -1.91 9.51 14.30
CA ALA A 28 -3.15 10.17 13.87
C ALA A 28 -4.43 9.61 14.54
N GLY A 29 -4.29 8.71 15.54
CA GLY A 29 -5.39 8.17 16.34
C GLY A 29 -6.08 6.95 15.72
N MET A 30 -5.51 6.30 14.72
CA MET A 30 -6.04 5.04 14.18
C MET A 30 -5.54 3.84 14.99
N HIS A 31 -6.36 2.80 15.08
CA HIS A 31 -5.84 1.47 15.38
C HIS A 31 -5.14 0.91 14.14
N VAL A 32 -4.04 0.20 14.33
CA VAL A 32 -3.22 -0.29 13.22
C VAL A 32 -3.15 -1.81 13.24
N LEU A 33 -3.46 -2.43 12.10
CA LEU A 33 -3.20 -3.83 11.82
C LEU A 33 -1.96 -3.91 10.93
N LEU A 34 -0.83 -4.19 11.54
CA LEU A 34 0.48 -4.30 10.90
C LEU A 34 0.60 -5.70 10.30
N ALA A 35 0.44 -5.81 8.98
CA ALA A 35 0.47 -7.11 8.32
C ALA A 35 1.85 -7.41 7.71
N ALA A 36 2.36 -8.61 8.00
CA ALA A 36 3.63 -9.11 7.50
C ALA A 36 3.52 -10.60 7.14
N ARG A 37 4.29 -11.03 6.12
CA ARG A 37 4.36 -12.44 5.72
C ARG A 37 4.95 -13.32 6.84
N ASP A 38 5.97 -12.83 7.49
CA ASP A 38 6.60 -13.42 8.68
C ASP A 38 5.98 -12.77 9.93
N LEU A 39 5.17 -13.53 10.65
CA LEU A 39 4.46 -13.03 11.82
C LEU A 39 5.41 -12.58 12.93
N ALA A 40 6.49 -13.31 13.19
CA ALA A 40 7.45 -12.95 14.23
C ALA A 40 8.12 -11.61 13.98
N LYS A 41 8.44 -11.31 12.71
CA LYS A 41 8.93 -9.98 12.32
C LYS A 41 7.85 -8.90 12.45
N GLY A 42 6.61 -9.26 12.17
CA GLY A 42 5.45 -8.37 12.40
C GLY A 42 5.26 -8.04 13.86
N GLU A 43 5.31 -9.05 14.73
CA GLU A 43 5.17 -8.89 16.19
C GLU A 43 6.29 -8.06 16.79
N ALA A 44 7.54 -8.29 16.37
CA ALA A 44 8.67 -7.46 16.80
C ALA A 44 8.48 -5.99 16.38
N ALA A 45 8.04 -5.72 15.15
CA ALA A 45 7.75 -4.38 14.67
C ALA A 45 6.57 -3.74 15.43
N ALA A 46 5.50 -4.47 15.67
CA ALA A 46 4.36 -4.01 16.46
C ALA A 46 4.76 -3.68 17.90
N GLY A 47 5.64 -4.48 18.52
CA GLY A 47 6.18 -4.21 19.85
C GLY A 47 6.90 -2.87 19.95
N VAL A 48 7.67 -2.48 18.93
CA VAL A 48 8.32 -1.15 18.86
C VAL A 48 7.28 -0.03 18.83
N LEU A 49 6.25 -0.15 17.98
CA LEU A 49 5.19 0.86 17.87
C LEU A 49 4.33 0.94 19.13
N ALA A 50 4.06 -0.20 19.77
CA ALA A 50 3.32 -0.26 21.03
C ALA A 50 4.08 0.45 22.17
N ALA A 51 5.41 0.33 22.21
CA ALA A 51 6.25 1.04 23.16
C ALA A 51 6.24 2.57 22.94
N GLU A 52 5.90 3.03 21.72
CA GLU A 52 5.67 4.45 21.40
C GLU A 52 4.23 4.91 21.73
N GLY A 53 3.38 4.05 22.33
CA GLY A 53 2.00 4.36 22.70
C GLY A 53 0.98 4.18 21.57
N ILE A 54 1.36 3.53 20.47
CA ILE A 54 0.47 3.28 19.33
C ILE A 54 -0.35 2.01 19.57
N THR A 55 -1.65 2.09 19.35
CA THR A 55 -2.53 0.91 19.34
C THR A 55 -2.32 0.13 18.05
N VAL A 56 -1.54 -0.94 18.14
CA VAL A 56 -1.14 -1.76 16.99
C VAL A 56 -1.23 -3.25 17.31
N GLN A 57 -1.64 -4.02 16.32
CA GLN A 57 -1.63 -5.48 16.36
C GLN A 57 -0.90 -6.02 15.12
N ALA A 58 -0.06 -7.03 15.30
CA ALA A 58 0.53 -7.75 14.19
C ALA A 58 -0.46 -8.75 13.60
N ALA A 59 -0.42 -8.94 12.28
CA ALA A 59 -1.16 -9.98 11.59
C ALA A 59 -0.30 -10.66 10.52
N ARG A 60 -0.48 -11.98 10.38
CA ARG A 60 0.15 -12.72 9.28
C ARG A 60 -0.60 -12.45 7.99
N LEU A 61 0.11 -12.01 6.95
CA LEU A 61 -0.44 -11.86 5.61
C LEU A 61 0.65 -12.09 4.55
N ASP A 62 0.48 -13.15 3.76
CA ASP A 62 1.12 -13.29 2.47
C ASP A 62 0.11 -12.85 1.40
N VAL A 63 0.37 -11.73 0.74
CA VAL A 63 -0.55 -11.18 -0.26
C VAL A 63 -0.63 -12.04 -1.52
N THR A 64 0.34 -12.94 -1.75
CA THR A 64 0.37 -13.87 -2.88
C THR A 64 -0.37 -15.17 -2.61
N ASP A 65 -0.78 -15.40 -1.36
CA ASP A 65 -1.54 -16.57 -0.94
C ASP A 65 -3.00 -16.20 -0.68
N ALA A 66 -3.89 -16.65 -1.56
CA ALA A 66 -5.32 -16.42 -1.43
C ALA A 66 -5.93 -16.97 -0.13
N ALA A 67 -5.37 -18.06 0.43
CA ALA A 67 -5.83 -18.59 1.72
C ALA A 67 -5.44 -17.66 2.87
N SER A 68 -4.23 -17.11 2.82
CA SER A 68 -3.76 -16.11 3.79
C SER A 68 -4.63 -14.84 3.76
N VAL A 69 -4.97 -14.34 2.56
CA VAL A 69 -5.85 -13.17 2.41
C VAL A 69 -7.24 -13.44 2.98
N ARG A 70 -7.84 -14.59 2.66
CA ARG A 70 -9.17 -14.97 3.20
C ARG A 70 -9.14 -15.14 4.72
N ALA A 71 -8.12 -15.77 5.28
CA ALA A 71 -7.97 -15.96 6.72
C ALA A 71 -7.89 -14.60 7.44
N LEU A 72 -7.09 -13.66 6.92
CA LEU A 72 -7.01 -12.33 7.51
C LEU A 72 -8.35 -11.59 7.39
N ALA A 73 -9.03 -11.67 6.25
CA ALA A 73 -10.32 -10.99 6.06
C ALA A 73 -11.39 -11.52 7.04
N ALA A 74 -11.37 -12.82 7.32
CA ALA A 74 -12.28 -13.44 8.30
C ALA A 74 -11.98 -13.02 9.76
N SER A 75 -10.70 -12.84 10.11
CA SER A 75 -10.29 -12.55 11.50
C SER A 75 -10.20 -11.05 11.81
N ALA A 76 -9.86 -10.20 10.84
CA ALA A 76 -9.68 -8.77 11.05
C ALA A 76 -10.99 -8.01 11.30
N GLY A 77 -12.12 -8.57 10.93
CA GLY A 77 -13.43 -7.95 11.07
C GLY A 77 -13.56 -6.68 10.22
N ARG A 78 -13.63 -5.52 10.88
CA ARG A 78 -13.75 -4.25 10.20
C ARG A 78 -12.37 -3.66 9.84
N VAL A 79 -12.14 -3.37 8.59
CA VAL A 79 -11.02 -2.54 8.11
C VAL A 79 -11.60 -1.31 7.42
N ASP A 80 -11.12 -0.13 7.80
CA ASP A 80 -11.61 1.16 7.31
C ASP A 80 -10.61 1.82 6.36
N VAL A 81 -9.33 1.59 6.59
CA VAL A 81 -8.23 2.10 5.75
C VAL A 81 -7.37 0.92 5.33
N LEU A 82 -7.15 0.75 4.04
CA LEU A 82 -6.25 -0.24 3.47
C LEU A 82 -5.08 0.46 2.80
N VAL A 83 -3.85 0.13 3.25
CA VAL A 83 -2.62 0.55 2.57
C VAL A 83 -1.95 -0.68 1.97
N ASN A 84 -2.08 -0.85 0.66
CA ASN A 84 -1.38 -1.84 -0.13
C ASN A 84 0.07 -1.37 -0.34
N ASN A 85 0.93 -1.68 0.65
CA ASN A 85 2.34 -1.30 0.64
C ASN A 85 3.27 -2.48 0.30
N ALA A 86 2.84 -3.72 0.47
CA ALA A 86 3.64 -4.88 0.09
C ALA A 86 4.13 -4.76 -1.35
N GLY A 87 5.43 -4.86 -1.55
CA GLY A 87 6.06 -4.74 -2.86
C GLY A 87 7.43 -5.37 -2.86
N VAL A 88 7.86 -5.83 -4.02
CA VAL A 88 9.13 -6.52 -4.22
C VAL A 88 9.79 -6.10 -5.54
N ASP A 89 11.08 -6.39 -5.63
CA ASP A 89 11.85 -6.55 -6.85
C ASP A 89 12.05 -5.26 -7.68
N TYR A 90 13.01 -4.47 -7.25
CA TYR A 90 13.48 -3.34 -8.06
C TYR A 90 14.58 -3.85 -9.03
N ASP A 91 14.15 -4.45 -10.15
CA ASP A 91 14.94 -5.25 -11.10
C ASP A 91 15.84 -4.41 -12.04
N THR A 92 16.71 -3.55 -11.48
CA THR A 92 17.63 -2.68 -12.22
C THR A 92 18.77 -3.43 -12.93
N ASP A 93 18.94 -4.70 -12.65
CA ASP A 93 19.91 -5.61 -13.27
C ASP A 93 19.41 -6.19 -14.61
N GLN A 94 18.20 -5.83 -15.06
CA GLN A 94 17.57 -6.31 -16.28
C GLN A 94 17.14 -5.16 -17.20
N THR A 95 16.90 -5.49 -18.46
CA THR A 95 16.27 -4.60 -19.43
C THR A 95 14.99 -5.23 -19.97
N ALA A 96 14.12 -4.46 -20.60
CA ALA A 96 12.88 -4.99 -21.18
C ALA A 96 13.13 -6.10 -22.24
N LEU A 97 14.27 -6.08 -22.91
CA LEU A 97 14.63 -7.08 -23.92
C LEU A 97 15.23 -8.35 -23.31
N SER A 98 15.76 -8.30 -22.08
CA SER A 98 16.48 -9.41 -21.44
C SER A 98 15.84 -9.87 -20.13
N ALA A 99 14.67 -9.32 -19.76
CA ALA A 99 14.02 -9.62 -18.49
C ALA A 99 13.62 -11.11 -18.39
N ASP A 100 13.95 -11.72 -17.26
CA ASP A 100 13.40 -13.03 -16.89
C ASP A 100 11.89 -12.91 -16.63
N LEU A 101 11.07 -13.40 -17.54
CA LEU A 101 9.62 -13.33 -17.42
C LEU A 101 9.07 -14.13 -16.23
N ALA A 102 9.78 -15.13 -15.73
CA ALA A 102 9.36 -15.80 -14.50
C ALA A 102 9.56 -14.89 -13.27
N ARG A 103 10.65 -14.10 -13.23
CA ARG A 103 10.86 -13.07 -12.22
C ARG A 103 9.82 -11.96 -12.34
N VAL A 104 9.54 -11.48 -13.55
CA VAL A 104 8.48 -10.47 -13.80
C VAL A 104 7.13 -10.97 -13.29
N ARG A 105 6.74 -12.22 -13.56
CA ARG A 105 5.48 -12.79 -13.04
C ARG A 105 5.43 -12.75 -11.51
N ARG A 106 6.48 -13.17 -10.81
CA ARG A 106 6.55 -13.10 -9.34
C ARG A 106 6.43 -11.67 -8.81
N THR A 107 6.99 -10.69 -9.55
CA THR A 107 6.84 -9.27 -9.21
C THR A 107 5.38 -8.83 -9.33
N PHE A 108 4.69 -9.23 -10.41
CA PHE A 108 3.27 -8.96 -10.58
C PHE A 108 2.41 -9.66 -9.53
N ASP A 109 2.75 -10.89 -9.14
CA ASP A 109 2.03 -11.63 -8.10
C ASP A 109 1.95 -10.84 -6.79
N THR A 110 3.04 -10.18 -6.40
CA THR A 110 3.06 -9.36 -5.19
C THR A 110 2.51 -7.96 -5.43
N ASN A 111 3.06 -7.24 -6.43
CA ASN A 111 2.86 -5.79 -6.56
C ASN A 111 1.47 -5.44 -7.12
N LEU A 112 0.86 -6.34 -7.91
CA LEU A 112 -0.45 -6.14 -8.52
C LEU A 112 -1.50 -7.11 -7.97
N PHE A 113 -1.34 -8.42 -8.22
CA PHE A 113 -2.38 -9.39 -7.87
C PHE A 113 -2.59 -9.50 -6.38
N GLY A 114 -1.53 -9.42 -5.57
CA GLY A 114 -1.62 -9.38 -4.12
C GLY A 114 -2.39 -8.16 -3.63
N ALA A 115 -2.06 -6.96 -4.11
CA ALA A 115 -2.78 -5.74 -3.78
C ALA A 115 -4.26 -5.82 -4.20
N TRP A 116 -4.53 -6.40 -5.37
CA TRP A 116 -5.89 -6.59 -5.89
C TRP A 116 -6.69 -7.56 -5.02
N ALA A 117 -6.12 -8.72 -4.68
CA ALA A 117 -6.77 -9.71 -3.81
C ALA A 117 -7.11 -9.13 -2.44
N VAL A 118 -6.21 -8.35 -1.84
CA VAL A 118 -6.46 -7.69 -0.56
C VAL A 118 -7.56 -6.62 -0.72
N ALA A 119 -7.54 -5.83 -1.80
CA ALA A 119 -8.60 -4.86 -2.05
C ALA A 119 -9.97 -5.54 -2.23
N GLN A 120 -10.05 -6.65 -2.97
CA GLN A 120 -11.29 -7.45 -3.13
C GLN A 120 -11.82 -7.98 -1.79
N ALA A 121 -10.94 -8.35 -0.89
CA ALA A 121 -11.33 -8.88 0.42
C ALA A 121 -11.93 -7.82 1.35
N PHE A 122 -11.47 -6.57 1.28
CA PHE A 122 -11.86 -5.53 2.25
C PHE A 122 -12.76 -4.41 1.68
N ALA A 123 -12.68 -4.10 0.39
CA ALA A 123 -13.49 -3.04 -0.23
C ALA A 123 -15.01 -3.25 -0.13
N PRO A 124 -15.56 -4.48 -0.24
CA PRO A 124 -17.00 -4.68 -0.06
C PRO A 124 -17.51 -4.24 1.31
N GLY A 125 -16.76 -4.49 2.38
CA GLY A 125 -17.08 -4.02 3.73
C GLY A 125 -17.05 -2.50 3.85
N MET A 126 -16.07 -1.83 3.25
CA MET A 126 -15.98 -0.37 3.18
C MET A 126 -17.17 0.23 2.41
N ARG A 127 -17.50 -0.33 1.25
CA ARG A 127 -18.64 0.05 0.43
C ARG A 127 -19.97 -0.05 1.20
N ALA A 128 -20.20 -1.17 1.89
CA ALA A 128 -21.42 -1.39 2.68
C ALA A 128 -21.57 -0.35 3.80
N ARG A 129 -20.48 0.05 4.43
CA ARG A 129 -20.44 1.08 5.47
C ARG A 129 -20.42 2.52 4.93
N ARG A 130 -20.30 2.68 3.60
CA ARG A 130 -20.20 3.96 2.90
C ARG A 130 -19.05 4.84 3.40
N TRP A 131 -17.96 4.21 3.78
CA TRP A 131 -16.73 4.90 4.18
C TRP A 131 -15.52 3.96 4.06
N GLY A 132 -14.44 4.46 3.47
CA GLY A 132 -13.15 3.77 3.41
C GLY A 132 -12.09 4.57 2.67
N ARG A 133 -10.83 4.17 2.87
CA ARG A 133 -9.67 4.67 2.14
C ARG A 133 -8.85 3.48 1.65
N ILE A 134 -8.55 3.43 0.37
CA ILE A 134 -7.64 2.44 -0.22
C ILE A 134 -6.48 3.21 -0.85
N VAL A 135 -5.28 2.93 -0.36
CA VAL A 135 -4.05 3.57 -0.82
C VAL A 135 -3.15 2.49 -1.42
N ASN A 136 -2.88 2.58 -2.70
CA ASN A 136 -1.95 1.72 -3.39
C ASN A 136 -0.58 2.41 -3.45
N VAL A 137 0.43 1.85 -2.77
CA VAL A 137 1.80 2.37 -2.81
C VAL A 137 2.43 2.01 -4.14
N SER A 138 2.41 2.98 -5.05
CA SER A 138 2.97 2.91 -6.38
C SER A 138 4.38 3.50 -6.41
N SER A 139 4.81 3.96 -7.56
CA SER A 139 6.13 4.55 -7.81
C SER A 139 6.08 5.49 -9.00
N GLY A 140 6.95 6.49 -9.03
CA GLY A 140 7.18 7.27 -10.26
C GLY A 140 7.60 6.42 -11.45
N ALA A 141 8.25 5.27 -11.20
CA ALA A 141 8.56 4.29 -12.25
C ALA A 141 7.31 3.66 -12.90
N GLY A 142 6.13 3.77 -12.28
CA GLY A 142 4.84 3.35 -12.85
C GLY A 142 4.10 4.45 -13.60
N SER A 143 4.63 5.67 -13.70
CA SER A 143 4.10 6.74 -14.54
C SER A 143 4.43 6.44 -16.01
N LEU A 144 3.40 6.29 -16.86
CA LEU A 144 3.62 6.11 -18.30
C LEU A 144 4.15 7.38 -18.95
N ALA A 145 3.81 8.55 -18.40
CA ALA A 145 4.28 9.85 -18.92
C ALA A 145 5.79 10.03 -18.76
N ASP A 146 6.36 9.46 -17.68
CA ASP A 146 7.79 9.60 -17.34
C ASP A 146 8.56 8.27 -17.52
N MET A 147 7.92 7.23 -18.09
CA MET A 147 8.50 5.90 -18.20
C MET A 147 9.67 5.90 -19.20
N GLY A 148 10.84 5.56 -18.70
CA GLY A 148 12.06 5.44 -19.47
C GLY A 148 12.68 4.05 -19.35
N ASN A 149 13.99 3.97 -19.56
CA ASN A 149 14.76 2.73 -19.44
C ASN A 149 15.05 2.43 -17.95
N GLY A 150 14.02 2.03 -17.21
CA GLY A 150 14.09 1.67 -15.78
C GLY A 150 13.92 0.17 -15.52
N PRO A 151 13.70 -0.24 -14.27
CA PRO A 151 13.48 -1.63 -13.88
C PRO A 151 12.19 -2.16 -14.55
N PRO A 152 12.27 -3.11 -15.51
CA PRO A 152 11.16 -3.38 -16.42
C PRO A 152 9.98 -4.06 -15.74
N GLY A 153 10.21 -5.09 -14.94
CA GLY A 153 9.16 -5.82 -14.23
C GLY A 153 8.50 -4.97 -13.16
N TYR A 154 9.31 -4.24 -12.39
CA TYR A 154 8.81 -3.32 -11.37
C TYR A 154 7.96 -2.20 -11.99
N SER A 155 8.49 -1.48 -12.99
CA SER A 155 7.80 -0.38 -13.65
C SER A 155 6.45 -0.81 -14.24
N ALA A 156 6.45 -1.92 -14.99
CA ALA A 156 5.22 -2.48 -15.56
C ALA A 156 4.21 -2.87 -14.47
N SER A 157 4.66 -3.48 -13.36
CA SER A 157 3.76 -3.84 -12.25
C SER A 157 3.15 -2.63 -11.55
N LYS A 158 3.91 -1.53 -11.41
CA LYS A 158 3.42 -0.28 -10.79
C LYS A 158 2.50 0.50 -11.73
N ALA A 159 2.74 0.48 -13.04
CA ALA A 159 1.79 1.01 -14.02
C ALA A 159 0.46 0.24 -14.00
N ALA A 160 0.52 -1.10 -13.92
CA ALA A 160 -0.67 -1.92 -13.78
C ALA A 160 -1.43 -1.67 -12.46
N LEU A 161 -0.72 -1.43 -11.34
CA LEU A 161 -1.31 -1.03 -10.07
C LEU A 161 -2.00 0.35 -10.16
N ASN A 162 -1.43 1.28 -10.93
CA ASN A 162 -2.04 2.57 -11.23
C ASN A 162 -3.36 2.39 -12.02
N ALA A 163 -3.38 1.50 -13.02
CA ALA A 163 -4.60 1.17 -13.76
C ALA A 163 -5.66 0.54 -12.82
N LEU A 164 -5.27 -0.40 -11.94
CA LEU A 164 -6.17 -0.98 -10.94
C LEU A 164 -6.77 0.09 -10.03
N THR A 165 -5.98 1.09 -9.62
CA THR A 165 -6.45 2.22 -8.80
C THR A 165 -7.59 2.97 -9.49
N ARG A 166 -7.47 3.23 -10.79
CA ARG A 166 -8.51 3.88 -11.60
C ARG A 166 -9.78 3.05 -11.68
N LEU A 167 -9.63 1.73 -11.90
CA LEU A 167 -10.76 0.80 -11.98
C LEU A 167 -11.53 0.73 -10.65
N LEU A 168 -10.81 0.54 -9.54
CA LEU A 168 -11.42 0.49 -8.22
C LEU A 168 -12.08 1.82 -7.83
N ALA A 169 -11.46 2.96 -8.14
CA ALA A 169 -12.04 4.27 -7.88
C ALA A 169 -13.33 4.51 -8.67
N ALA A 170 -13.37 4.07 -9.93
CA ALA A 170 -14.56 4.18 -10.77
C ALA A 170 -15.71 3.29 -10.25
N GLU A 171 -15.41 2.03 -9.88
CA GLU A 171 -16.40 1.09 -9.33
C GLU A 171 -16.96 1.56 -7.97
N LEU A 172 -16.13 2.20 -7.14
CA LEU A 172 -16.49 2.67 -5.81
C LEU A 172 -16.98 4.13 -5.79
N ALA A 173 -17.15 4.77 -6.95
CA ALA A 173 -17.64 6.14 -7.04
C ALA A 173 -19.00 6.30 -6.35
N GLY A 174 -19.19 7.39 -5.59
CA GLY A 174 -20.41 7.68 -4.84
C GLY A 174 -20.67 6.79 -3.62
N THR A 175 -19.76 5.87 -3.29
CA THR A 175 -19.91 4.97 -2.13
C THR A 175 -19.28 5.50 -0.84
N GLY A 176 -18.57 6.62 -0.89
CA GLY A 176 -17.80 7.17 0.23
C GLY A 176 -16.43 6.51 0.43
N VAL A 177 -16.03 5.61 -0.47
CA VAL A 177 -14.69 5.00 -0.48
C VAL A 177 -13.80 5.75 -1.47
N LEU A 178 -12.66 6.25 -0.99
CA LEU A 178 -11.65 6.91 -1.82
C LEU A 178 -10.51 5.93 -2.13
N VAL A 179 -10.08 5.88 -3.39
CA VAL A 179 -9.02 4.99 -3.85
C VAL A 179 -7.97 5.80 -4.60
N ASN A 180 -6.72 5.78 -4.14
CA ASN A 180 -5.63 6.54 -4.77
C ASN A 180 -4.33 5.75 -4.84
N SER A 181 -3.53 6.02 -5.87
CA SER A 181 -2.13 5.63 -5.95
C SER A 181 -1.24 6.71 -5.35
N VAL A 182 -0.18 6.28 -4.65
CA VAL A 182 0.81 7.20 -4.07
C VAL A 182 2.23 6.75 -4.43
N CYS A 183 3.01 7.68 -4.95
CA CYS A 183 4.45 7.53 -5.08
C CYS A 183 5.13 8.11 -3.82
N PRO A 184 5.84 7.30 -3.02
CA PRO A 184 6.55 7.80 -1.84
C PRO A 184 7.84 8.57 -2.19
N GLY A 185 8.19 8.68 -3.48
CA GLY A 185 9.49 9.14 -3.94
C GLY A 185 10.56 8.06 -3.87
N TRP A 186 11.80 8.42 -4.15
CA TRP A 186 12.94 7.55 -3.90
C TRP A 186 13.31 7.62 -2.41
N VAL A 187 13.11 6.52 -1.68
CA VAL A 187 13.19 6.45 -0.22
C VAL A 187 14.36 5.55 0.20
N ALA A 188 15.12 5.99 1.21
CA ALA A 188 16.23 5.23 1.79
C ALA A 188 15.72 4.00 2.57
N THR A 189 15.55 2.89 1.87
CA THR A 189 15.09 1.58 2.38
C THR A 189 16.01 0.49 1.86
N GLU A 190 15.87 -0.75 2.33
CA GLU A 190 16.59 -1.88 1.73
C GLU A 190 16.38 -2.01 0.22
N MET A 191 15.18 -1.70 -0.27
CA MET A 191 14.88 -1.74 -1.72
C MET A 191 15.45 -0.53 -2.46
N GLY A 192 15.37 0.66 -1.87
CA GLY A 192 15.77 1.92 -2.51
C GLY A 192 17.27 2.27 -2.35
N GLY A 193 18.01 1.55 -1.50
CA GLY A 193 19.38 1.91 -1.14
C GLY A 193 19.45 3.14 -0.23
N SER A 194 20.66 3.63 0.05
CA SER A 194 20.93 4.69 1.04
C SER A 194 20.77 6.12 0.52
N GLY A 195 20.65 6.33 -0.80
CA GLY A 195 20.66 7.67 -1.41
C GLY A 195 19.31 8.38 -1.47
N GLY A 196 18.24 7.73 -1.01
CA GLY A 196 16.87 8.27 -1.08
C GLY A 196 16.54 9.27 0.04
N ARG A 197 15.35 9.85 -0.05
CA ARG A 197 14.78 10.70 1.02
C ARG A 197 14.53 9.89 2.30
N PRO A 198 14.41 10.54 3.46
CA PRO A 198 14.11 9.86 4.72
C PRO A 198 12.80 9.02 4.62
N VAL A 199 12.79 7.85 5.26
CA VAL A 199 11.61 6.96 5.29
C VAL A 199 10.36 7.68 5.79
N ARG A 200 10.53 8.55 6.81
CA ARG A 200 9.46 9.38 7.37
C ARG A 200 8.74 10.20 6.30
N ASP A 201 9.49 10.84 5.42
CA ASP A 201 8.92 11.73 4.40
C ASP A 201 8.21 10.94 3.30
N GLY A 202 8.77 9.78 2.91
CA GLY A 202 8.11 8.87 1.98
C GLY A 202 6.81 8.32 2.54
N ALA A 203 6.80 7.93 3.81
CA ALA A 203 5.61 7.46 4.51
C ALA A 203 4.55 8.55 4.67
N ALA A 204 4.96 9.82 4.91
CA ALA A 204 4.03 10.94 5.02
C ALA A 204 3.20 11.14 3.75
N SER A 205 3.80 10.92 2.57
CA SER A 205 3.08 10.94 1.30
C SER A 205 1.95 9.87 1.26
N VAL A 206 2.23 8.68 1.78
CA VAL A 206 1.25 7.58 1.85
C VAL A 206 0.18 7.86 2.91
N ALA A 207 0.59 8.29 4.10
CA ALA A 207 -0.30 8.61 5.21
C ALA A 207 -1.27 9.75 4.84
N TRP A 208 -0.82 10.75 4.08
CA TRP A 208 -1.69 11.81 3.56
C TRP A 208 -2.92 11.24 2.83
N ALA A 209 -2.73 10.29 1.91
CA ALA A 209 -3.84 9.69 1.16
C ALA A 209 -4.77 8.83 2.05
N ALA A 210 -4.22 8.18 3.07
CA ALA A 210 -4.99 7.41 4.05
C ALA A 210 -5.85 8.30 4.99
N LEU A 211 -5.41 9.55 5.19
CA LEU A 211 -6.04 10.53 6.08
C LEU A 211 -6.97 11.52 5.34
N LEU A 212 -7.17 11.37 4.03
CA LEU A 212 -8.01 12.26 3.23
C LEU A 212 -9.39 12.47 3.85
N PRO A 213 -9.92 13.70 3.84
CA PRO A 213 -11.29 13.99 4.24
C PRO A 213 -12.32 13.33 3.29
N ASP A 214 -13.59 13.40 3.63
CA ASP A 214 -14.64 12.69 2.88
C ASP A 214 -14.87 13.25 1.47
N ASP A 215 -14.54 14.51 1.25
CA ASP A 215 -14.55 15.22 -0.02
C ASP A 215 -13.19 15.20 -0.75
N GLY A 216 -12.25 14.41 -0.26
CA GLY A 216 -10.93 14.25 -0.86
C GLY A 216 -10.96 13.60 -2.25
N PRO A 217 -9.84 13.69 -2.99
CA PRO A 217 -9.72 13.11 -4.33
C PRO A 217 -9.81 11.57 -4.30
N SER A 218 -10.36 11.00 -5.38
CA SER A 218 -10.37 9.57 -5.66
C SER A 218 -10.00 9.30 -7.11
N GLY A 219 -9.28 8.22 -7.35
CA GLY A 219 -8.81 7.84 -8.70
C GLY A 219 -7.61 8.65 -9.18
N GLY A 220 -6.85 9.27 -8.27
CA GLY A 220 -5.66 10.04 -8.59
C GLY A 220 -4.35 9.31 -8.27
N PHE A 221 -3.26 9.83 -8.85
CA PHE A 221 -1.89 9.45 -8.53
C PHE A 221 -1.17 10.65 -7.93
N PHE A 222 -0.56 10.48 -6.74
CA PHE A 222 -0.05 11.59 -5.94
C PHE A 222 1.35 11.32 -5.41
N ARG A 223 2.10 12.42 -5.19
CA ARG A 223 3.32 12.47 -4.39
C ARG A 223 3.27 13.73 -3.52
N ASP A 224 3.46 13.57 -2.22
CA ASP A 224 3.45 14.69 -1.25
C ASP A 224 2.19 15.55 -1.36
N GLY A 225 1.02 14.91 -1.54
CA GLY A 225 -0.27 15.57 -1.72
C GLY A 225 -0.47 16.25 -3.08
N LYS A 226 0.49 16.20 -4.00
CA LYS A 226 0.42 16.81 -5.33
C LYS A 226 0.17 15.74 -6.39
N PRO A 227 -0.66 16.05 -7.42
CA PRO A 227 -0.85 15.13 -8.55
C PRO A 227 0.47 14.80 -9.26
N VAL A 228 0.58 13.55 -9.69
CA VAL A 228 1.65 13.04 -10.55
C VAL A 228 1.00 12.59 -11.86
N ALA A 229 1.66 12.76 -12.98
CA ALA A 229 1.21 12.24 -14.27
C ALA A 229 1.18 10.70 -14.23
N TRP A 230 0.20 10.11 -14.96
CA TRP A 230 0.02 8.66 -15.04
C TRP A 230 1.09 7.98 -15.89
#